data_e726cad44a5ff9aa388d386b92360551
#
_entry.id   e726cad44a5ff9aa388d386b92360551
#
_cell.length_a   1.000
_cell.length_b   1.000
_cell.length_c   1.000
_cell.angle_alpha   90.00
_cell.angle_beta   90.00
_cell.angle_gamma   90.00
#
_symmetry.space_group_name_H-M   'P 1'
#
loop_
_entity.id
_entity.type
_entity.pdbx_description
1 polymer ?
#
loop_
_entity_poly.entity_id
_entity_poly.type
_entity_poly.pdbx_seq_one_letter_code
_entity_poly.pdbx_strand_id
1 'polypeptide(L)'
;NGKIEPIFTYVGQRIIEMEEEFSKLDADIKQGEDNFEELKFNGIKSAENYHSIVAAIAARLQIGTTPGNPILLNQYEQAQTELAEVGAQGQNLVDVGNQIALFSTRVAYLLEQARSAKKLRGAVDEDHRNLSSFQDTLKRRNVDVLRTLEDLNETVRRRDIFLAAERRRLTQLANAISVGESFGLGLGTLGSLPAINDNENSSQGKRSDNINVSPNPIAIFRINEQNNYEQNLFGAISATLDKAPKSRFTLVAVSSSAGNPSEQAERAANARNDVSKLISSLISMGMPADRISVSSLSVANVENTEVRLYAD
;
A
#
# COMPACT_ATOMS: atom_id res chain seq x y z
N ASN A 1 -40.36 23.96 -51.73
CA ASN A 1 -39.38 23.73 -50.69
C ASN A 1 -40.04 22.94 -49.54
N GLY A 2 -40.19 21.62 -49.73
CA GLY A 2 -40.60 20.73 -48.64
C GLY A 2 -39.53 20.69 -47.58
N LYS A 3 -39.77 21.20 -46.37
CA LYS A 3 -39.03 20.84 -45.18
C LYS A 3 -39.28 19.34 -44.98
N ILE A 4 -38.26 18.52 -45.20
CA ILE A 4 -38.22 17.14 -44.76
C ILE A 4 -38.15 17.25 -43.23
N GLU A 5 -39.27 17.02 -42.54
CA GLU A 5 -39.22 16.83 -41.09
C GLU A 5 -38.40 15.61 -40.80
N PRO A 6 -37.48 15.66 -39.84
CA PRO A 6 -36.68 14.47 -39.49
C PRO A 6 -37.65 13.35 -39.06
N ILE A 7 -37.66 12.26 -39.79
CA ILE A 7 -38.41 11.06 -39.41
C ILE A 7 -37.76 10.50 -38.16
N PHE A 8 -38.34 10.81 -37.00
CA PHE A 8 -37.91 10.23 -35.75
C PHE A 8 -38.31 8.72 -35.77
N THR A 9 -37.34 7.90 -36.04
CA THR A 9 -37.54 6.46 -35.89
C THR A 9 -37.64 6.14 -34.38
N TYR A 10 -38.31 5.03 -34.03
CA TYR A 10 -38.30 4.54 -32.64
C TYR A 10 -36.87 4.35 -32.10
N VAL A 11 -35.95 3.88 -32.95
CA VAL A 11 -34.53 3.71 -32.60
C VAL A 11 -33.84 5.05 -32.39
N GLY A 12 -34.09 6.04 -33.27
CA GLY A 12 -33.58 7.39 -33.13
C GLY A 12 -34.01 8.06 -31.82
N GLN A 13 -35.26 7.88 -31.40
CA GLN A 13 -35.73 8.38 -30.11
C GLN A 13 -35.00 7.70 -28.92
N ARG A 14 -34.78 6.39 -28.98
CA ARG A 14 -34.03 5.66 -27.97
C ARG A 14 -32.56 6.13 -27.90
N ILE A 15 -31.96 6.49 -29.02
CA ILE A 15 -30.60 7.07 -29.04
C ILE A 15 -30.59 8.37 -28.27
N ILE A 16 -31.52 9.27 -28.53
CA ILE A 16 -31.60 10.55 -27.83
C ILE A 16 -31.78 10.36 -26.33
N GLU A 17 -32.66 9.45 -25.89
CA GLU A 17 -32.83 9.13 -24.47
C GLU A 17 -31.53 8.60 -23.82
N MET A 18 -30.82 7.71 -24.51
CA MET A 18 -29.51 7.18 -24.02
C MET A 18 -28.42 8.26 -24.00
N GLU A 19 -28.39 9.17 -24.96
CA GLU A 19 -27.44 10.28 -25.00
C GLU A 19 -27.70 11.30 -23.88
N GLU A 20 -28.97 11.60 -23.58
CA GLU A 20 -29.35 12.43 -22.44
C GLU A 20 -28.97 11.78 -21.09
N GLU A 21 -29.23 10.47 -20.94
CA GLU A 21 -28.82 9.72 -19.76
C GLU A 21 -27.28 9.73 -19.60
N PHE A 22 -26.58 9.50 -20.71
CA PHE A 22 -25.12 9.54 -20.73
C PHE A 22 -24.58 10.93 -20.40
N SER A 23 -25.18 12.00 -20.92
CA SER A 23 -24.75 13.36 -20.63
C SER A 23 -24.81 13.69 -19.13
N LYS A 24 -25.87 13.24 -18.43
CA LYS A 24 -25.99 13.39 -16.98
C LYS A 24 -24.95 12.55 -16.26
N LEU A 25 -24.79 11.30 -16.68
CA LEU A 25 -23.81 10.38 -16.11
C LEU A 25 -22.37 10.90 -16.32
N ASP A 26 -22.06 11.48 -17.47
CA ASP A 26 -20.73 12.04 -17.76
C ASP A 26 -20.41 13.25 -16.88
N ALA A 27 -21.42 14.08 -16.58
CA ALA A 27 -21.28 15.17 -15.62
C ALA A 27 -21.00 14.64 -14.19
N ASP A 28 -21.73 13.59 -13.76
CA ASP A 28 -21.52 12.95 -12.46
C ASP A 28 -20.15 12.33 -12.36
N ILE A 29 -19.68 11.64 -13.42
CA ILE A 29 -18.34 11.06 -13.52
C ILE A 29 -17.29 12.15 -13.38
N LYS A 30 -17.42 13.24 -14.13
CA LYS A 30 -16.47 14.36 -14.08
C LYS A 30 -16.39 14.98 -12.69
N GLN A 31 -17.53 15.15 -12.03
CA GLN A 31 -17.55 15.62 -10.64
C GLN A 31 -16.82 14.65 -9.69
N GLY A 32 -17.01 13.35 -9.87
CA GLY A 32 -16.30 12.33 -9.09
C GLY A 32 -14.78 12.36 -9.34
N GLU A 33 -14.36 12.55 -10.58
CA GLU A 33 -12.94 12.71 -10.96
C GLU A 33 -12.34 13.98 -10.35
N ASP A 34 -13.04 15.11 -10.41
CA ASP A 34 -12.60 16.37 -9.81
C ASP A 34 -12.49 16.25 -8.27
N ASN A 35 -13.43 15.59 -7.61
CA ASN A 35 -13.37 15.30 -6.17
C ASN A 35 -12.18 14.41 -5.81
N PHE A 36 -11.87 13.41 -6.63
CA PHE A 36 -10.71 12.55 -6.43
C PHE A 36 -9.41 13.34 -6.52
N GLU A 37 -9.24 14.18 -7.54
CA GLU A 37 -8.03 15.01 -7.69
C GLU A 37 -7.87 16.02 -6.55
N GLU A 38 -8.97 16.60 -6.06
CA GLU A 38 -8.95 17.48 -4.89
C GLU A 38 -8.48 16.76 -3.63
N LEU A 39 -9.03 15.57 -3.35
CA LEU A 39 -8.62 14.75 -2.21
C LEU A 39 -7.15 14.33 -2.30
N LYS A 40 -6.69 13.95 -3.49
CA LYS A 40 -5.30 13.59 -3.77
C LYS A 40 -4.37 14.79 -3.52
N PHE A 41 -4.72 15.96 -4.03
CA PHE A 41 -3.96 17.19 -3.82
C PHE A 41 -3.87 17.57 -2.33
N ASN A 42 -4.98 17.54 -1.61
CA ASN A 42 -5.04 17.85 -0.19
C ASN A 42 -4.19 16.84 0.64
N GLY A 43 -4.25 15.56 0.29
CA GLY A 43 -3.42 14.53 0.92
C GLY A 43 -1.92 14.75 0.72
N ILE A 44 -1.50 15.12 -0.48
CA ILE A 44 -0.10 15.45 -0.79
C ILE A 44 0.34 16.67 0.03
N LYS A 45 -0.47 17.72 0.08
CA LYS A 45 -0.17 18.95 0.82
C LYS A 45 0.02 18.68 2.32
N SER A 46 -0.88 17.91 2.95
CA SER A 46 -0.73 17.54 4.35
C SER A 46 0.51 16.67 4.59
N ALA A 47 0.84 15.76 3.67
CA ALA A 47 2.06 14.96 3.75
C ALA A 47 3.33 15.82 3.62
N GLU A 48 3.35 16.83 2.76
CA GLU A 48 4.45 17.80 2.64
C GLU A 48 4.63 18.62 3.91
N ASN A 49 3.54 19.15 4.48
CA ASN A 49 3.55 19.86 5.75
C ASN A 49 4.12 18.99 6.86
N TYR A 50 3.60 17.75 6.97
CA TYR A 50 4.10 16.75 7.91
C TYR A 50 5.62 16.54 7.78
N HIS A 51 6.12 16.31 6.58
CA HIS A 51 7.55 16.09 6.35
C HIS A 51 8.40 17.30 6.70
N SER A 52 7.90 18.51 6.40
CA SER A 52 8.57 19.77 6.77
C SER A 52 8.75 19.89 8.29
N ILE A 53 7.68 19.62 9.05
CA ILE A 53 7.71 19.68 10.52
C ILE A 53 8.64 18.61 11.09
N VAL A 54 8.54 17.37 10.60
CA VAL A 54 9.41 16.27 11.06
C VAL A 54 10.87 16.54 10.75
N ALA A 55 11.19 17.14 9.60
CA ALA A 55 12.56 17.53 9.25
C ALA A 55 13.08 18.61 10.20
N ALA A 56 12.27 19.60 10.57
CA ALA A 56 12.65 20.65 11.51
C ALA A 56 12.93 20.07 12.92
N ILE A 57 12.11 19.15 13.40
CA ILE A 57 12.33 18.45 14.67
C ILE A 57 13.64 17.63 14.60
N ALA A 58 13.81 16.85 13.55
CA ALA A 58 14.98 15.99 13.35
C ALA A 58 16.28 16.81 13.32
N ALA A 59 16.30 17.95 12.64
CA ALA A 59 17.45 18.85 12.59
C ALA A 59 17.83 19.38 13.99
N ARG A 60 16.86 19.74 14.82
CA ARG A 60 17.12 20.17 16.19
C ARG A 60 17.63 19.05 17.08
N LEU A 61 17.07 17.86 16.94
CA LEU A 61 17.52 16.69 17.71
C LEU A 61 18.92 16.23 17.34
N GLN A 62 19.37 16.46 16.09
CA GLN A 62 20.75 16.19 15.68
C GLN A 62 21.78 17.11 16.37
N ILE A 63 21.41 18.35 16.62
CA ILE A 63 22.28 19.32 17.35
C ILE A 63 22.24 19.04 18.86
N GLY A 64 21.18 18.39 19.33
CA GLY A 64 20.89 18.23 20.74
C GLY A 64 20.06 19.39 21.31
N THR A 65 19.18 19.08 22.25
CA THR A 65 18.28 20.03 22.89
C THR A 65 17.97 19.59 24.33
N THR A 66 17.30 20.43 25.09
CA THR A 66 16.81 20.02 26.42
C THR A 66 15.79 18.88 26.31
N PRO A 67 15.88 17.84 27.16
CA PRO A 67 14.89 16.79 27.21
C PRO A 67 13.47 17.37 27.37
N GLY A 68 12.52 16.87 26.59
CA GLY A 68 11.14 17.37 26.65
C GLY A 68 10.94 18.82 26.21
N ASN A 69 11.79 19.34 25.30
CA ASN A 69 11.72 20.72 24.82
C ASN A 69 10.30 21.08 24.34
N PRO A 70 9.65 22.12 24.93
CA PRO A 70 8.26 22.47 24.64
C PRO A 70 8.04 22.92 23.18
N ILE A 71 9.05 23.47 22.50
CA ILE A 71 8.95 23.83 21.09
C ILE A 71 8.86 22.58 20.24
N LEU A 72 9.65 21.55 20.55
CA LEU A 72 9.61 20.28 19.81
C LEU A 72 8.35 19.49 20.11
N LEU A 73 7.81 19.57 21.33
CA LEU A 73 6.51 18.97 21.67
C LEU A 73 5.38 19.61 20.87
N ASN A 74 5.33 20.93 20.76
CA ASN A 74 4.34 21.62 19.93
C ASN A 74 4.47 21.26 18.44
N GLN A 75 5.69 21.20 17.91
CA GLN A 75 5.93 20.75 16.53
C GLN A 75 5.52 19.28 16.33
N TYR A 76 5.73 18.44 17.32
CA TYR A 76 5.27 17.04 17.28
C TYR A 76 3.75 16.91 17.23
N GLU A 77 3.02 17.70 18.02
CA GLU A 77 1.55 17.76 17.96
C GLU A 77 1.05 18.24 16.60
N GLN A 78 1.73 19.24 16.01
CA GLN A 78 1.41 19.68 14.65
C GLN A 78 1.66 18.57 13.63
N ALA A 79 2.77 17.82 13.73
CA ALA A 79 3.04 16.69 12.86
C ALA A 79 2.00 15.58 13.02
N GLN A 80 1.54 15.31 14.25
CA GLN A 80 0.45 14.36 14.48
C GLN A 80 -0.86 14.81 13.81
N THR A 81 -1.17 16.10 13.87
CA THR A 81 -2.37 16.68 13.25
C THR A 81 -2.32 16.53 11.73
N GLU A 82 -1.21 16.88 11.10
CA GLU A 82 -1.04 16.73 9.63
C GLU A 82 -1.13 15.26 9.20
N LEU A 83 -0.53 14.36 9.97
CA LEU A 83 -0.61 12.92 9.67
C LEU A 83 -2.03 12.36 9.89
N ALA A 84 -2.76 12.87 10.86
CA ALA A 84 -4.16 12.52 11.10
C ALA A 84 -5.05 13.00 9.95
N GLU A 85 -4.78 14.19 9.39
CA GLU A 85 -5.49 14.74 8.24
C GLU A 85 -5.32 13.86 6.99
N VAL A 86 -4.08 13.42 6.70
CA VAL A 86 -3.84 12.42 5.65
C VAL A 86 -4.65 11.13 5.89
N GLY A 87 -4.80 10.72 7.14
CA GLY A 87 -5.60 9.55 7.52
C GLY A 87 -7.10 9.76 7.32
N ALA A 88 -7.63 10.92 7.71
CA ALA A 88 -9.05 11.24 7.66
C ALA A 88 -9.60 11.25 6.22
N GLN A 89 -8.79 11.68 5.26
CA GLN A 89 -9.17 11.69 3.84
C GLN A 89 -9.39 10.29 3.26
N GLY A 90 -8.98 9.25 3.98
CA GLY A 90 -9.08 7.87 3.51
C GLY A 90 -10.49 7.38 3.29
N GLN A 91 -11.41 7.71 4.18
CA GLN A 91 -12.81 7.33 4.02
C GLN A 91 -13.41 8.02 2.80
N ASN A 92 -13.11 9.31 2.60
CA ASN A 92 -13.59 10.08 1.45
C ASN A 92 -13.09 9.47 0.12
N LEU A 93 -11.84 9.01 0.07
CA LEU A 93 -11.30 8.32 -1.11
C LEU A 93 -12.04 7.01 -1.39
N VAL A 94 -12.37 6.23 -0.35
CA VAL A 94 -13.17 4.99 -0.51
C VAL A 94 -14.57 5.32 -1.02
N ASP A 95 -15.21 6.36 -0.50
CA ASP A 95 -16.56 6.77 -0.91
C ASP A 95 -16.58 7.24 -2.37
N VAL A 96 -15.61 8.04 -2.79
CA VAL A 96 -15.43 8.44 -4.19
C VAL A 96 -15.14 7.22 -5.07
N GLY A 97 -14.32 6.27 -4.61
CA GLY A 97 -14.05 5.03 -5.33
C GLY A 97 -15.30 4.20 -5.58
N ASN A 98 -16.17 4.09 -4.58
CA ASN A 98 -17.45 3.41 -4.70
C ASN A 98 -18.38 4.11 -5.71
N GLN A 99 -18.41 5.44 -5.73
CA GLN A 99 -19.19 6.22 -6.70
C GLN A 99 -18.66 5.99 -8.13
N ILE A 100 -17.33 6.07 -8.34
CA ILE A 100 -16.72 5.85 -9.66
C ILE A 100 -16.97 4.40 -10.14
N ALA A 101 -16.94 3.42 -9.25
CA ALA A 101 -17.28 2.03 -9.60
C ALA A 101 -18.74 1.88 -10.04
N LEU A 102 -19.69 2.58 -9.39
CA LEU A 102 -21.08 2.64 -9.82
C LEU A 102 -21.23 3.30 -11.20
N PHE A 103 -20.49 4.35 -11.48
CA PHE A 103 -20.50 5.02 -12.78
C PHE A 103 -19.99 4.07 -13.88
N SER A 104 -18.92 3.33 -13.64
CA SER A 104 -18.42 2.30 -14.57
C SER A 104 -19.51 1.29 -14.92
N THR A 105 -20.26 0.82 -13.93
CA THR A 105 -21.38 -0.11 -14.13
C THR A 105 -22.48 0.51 -14.99
N ARG A 106 -22.82 1.80 -14.76
CA ARG A 106 -23.83 2.52 -15.56
C ARG A 106 -23.39 2.73 -17.01
N VAL A 107 -22.11 3.08 -17.24
CA VAL A 107 -21.55 3.20 -18.59
C VAL A 107 -21.59 1.86 -19.32
N ALA A 108 -21.24 0.77 -18.65
CA ALA A 108 -21.33 -0.59 -19.22
C ALA A 108 -22.77 -0.98 -19.56
N TYR A 109 -23.74 -0.60 -18.73
CA TYR A 109 -25.17 -0.83 -18.99
C TYR A 109 -25.66 -0.04 -20.22
N LEU A 110 -25.31 1.25 -20.35
CA LEU A 110 -25.63 2.05 -21.54
C LEU A 110 -24.99 1.47 -22.80
N LEU A 111 -23.77 0.95 -22.71
CA LEU A 111 -23.10 0.28 -23.82
C LEU A 111 -23.88 -0.96 -24.28
N GLU A 112 -24.40 -1.75 -23.35
CA GLU A 112 -25.23 -2.91 -23.69
C GLU A 112 -26.60 -2.52 -24.24
N GLN A 113 -27.22 -1.47 -23.72
CA GLN A 113 -28.45 -0.90 -24.30
C GLN A 113 -28.21 -0.46 -25.76
N ALA A 114 -27.12 0.27 -26.04
CA ALA A 114 -26.78 0.71 -27.38
C ALA A 114 -26.52 -0.47 -28.34
N ARG A 115 -25.90 -1.55 -27.83
CA ARG A 115 -25.73 -2.82 -28.60
C ARG A 115 -27.06 -3.48 -28.92
N SER A 116 -27.99 -3.50 -27.97
CA SER A 116 -29.32 -4.07 -28.14
C SER A 116 -30.17 -3.24 -29.10
N ALA A 117 -30.10 -1.91 -29.00
CA ALA A 117 -30.79 -1.00 -29.90
C ALA A 117 -30.39 -1.19 -31.37
N LYS A 118 -29.14 -1.53 -31.65
CA LYS A 118 -28.63 -1.82 -33.01
C LYS A 118 -29.31 -3.03 -33.67
N LYS A 119 -29.89 -3.95 -32.87
CA LYS A 119 -30.58 -5.17 -33.36
C LYS A 119 -32.07 -4.97 -33.58
N LEU A 120 -32.62 -3.80 -33.22
CA LEU A 120 -34.06 -3.52 -33.35
C LEU A 120 -34.47 -3.40 -34.83
N ARG A 121 -35.63 -3.94 -35.15
CA ARG A 121 -36.23 -3.79 -36.50
C ARG A 121 -36.72 -2.35 -36.66
N GLY A 122 -36.47 -1.78 -37.86
CA GLY A 122 -36.91 -0.41 -38.18
C GLY A 122 -35.85 0.66 -37.98
N ALA A 123 -34.63 0.30 -37.59
CA ALA A 123 -33.49 1.19 -37.61
C ALA A 123 -33.10 1.54 -39.06
N VAL A 124 -32.83 2.79 -39.33
CA VAL A 124 -32.30 3.28 -40.62
C VAL A 124 -30.76 3.36 -40.55
N ASP A 125 -30.12 3.51 -41.71
CA ASP A 125 -28.63 3.56 -41.78
C ASP A 125 -28.05 4.68 -40.93
N GLU A 126 -28.75 5.78 -40.74
CA GLU A 126 -28.35 6.90 -39.89
C GLU A 126 -28.38 6.50 -38.41
N ASP A 127 -29.41 5.79 -37.96
CA ASP A 127 -29.47 5.26 -36.59
C ASP A 127 -28.31 4.32 -36.29
N HIS A 128 -27.96 3.44 -37.27
CA HIS A 128 -26.80 2.55 -37.12
C HIS A 128 -25.47 3.30 -37.00
N ARG A 129 -25.28 4.40 -37.74
CA ARG A 129 -24.09 5.25 -37.62
C ARG A 129 -24.04 5.95 -36.26
N ASN A 130 -25.17 6.55 -35.83
CA ASN A 130 -25.28 7.24 -34.56
C ASN A 130 -25.03 6.29 -33.38
N LEU A 131 -25.63 5.10 -33.39
CA LEU A 131 -25.38 4.05 -32.39
C LEU A 131 -23.91 3.61 -32.36
N SER A 132 -23.28 3.49 -33.52
CA SER A 132 -21.85 3.10 -33.57
C SER A 132 -20.96 4.20 -32.98
N SER A 133 -21.21 5.46 -33.31
CA SER A 133 -20.49 6.62 -32.74
C SER A 133 -20.71 6.71 -31.24
N PHE A 134 -21.96 6.54 -30.77
CA PHE A 134 -22.31 6.55 -29.35
C PHE A 134 -21.62 5.40 -28.58
N GLN A 135 -21.63 4.18 -29.14
CA GLN A 135 -20.91 3.05 -28.56
C GLN A 135 -19.41 3.32 -28.42
N ASP A 136 -18.80 3.96 -29.39
CA ASP A 136 -17.36 4.28 -29.35
C ASP A 136 -17.07 5.37 -28.30
N THR A 137 -17.99 6.30 -28.09
CA THR A 137 -17.91 7.29 -27.01
C THR A 137 -18.02 6.62 -25.64
N LEU A 138 -19.00 5.73 -25.46
CA LEU A 138 -19.16 4.96 -24.22
C LEU A 138 -17.96 4.07 -23.90
N LYS A 139 -17.38 3.40 -24.91
CA LYS A 139 -16.18 2.58 -24.73
C LYS A 139 -14.99 3.42 -24.26
N ARG A 140 -14.74 4.57 -24.88
CA ARG A 140 -13.67 5.47 -24.44
C ARG A 140 -13.88 5.93 -23.01
N ARG A 141 -15.10 6.39 -22.71
CA ARG A 141 -15.41 6.83 -21.34
C ARG A 141 -15.27 5.73 -20.30
N ASN A 142 -15.68 4.51 -20.65
CA ASN A 142 -15.50 3.35 -19.76
C ASN A 142 -14.02 3.06 -19.47
N VAL A 143 -13.16 3.17 -20.47
CA VAL A 143 -11.70 3.00 -20.27
C VAL A 143 -11.15 4.10 -19.36
N ASP A 144 -11.59 5.35 -19.53
CA ASP A 144 -11.14 6.47 -18.71
C ASP A 144 -11.58 6.28 -17.24
N VAL A 145 -12.85 5.91 -17.01
CA VAL A 145 -13.37 5.63 -15.67
C VAL A 145 -12.61 4.48 -14.98
N LEU A 146 -12.31 3.40 -15.71
CA LEU A 146 -11.53 2.29 -15.17
C LEU A 146 -10.10 2.71 -14.80
N ARG A 147 -9.48 3.58 -15.60
CA ARG A 147 -8.15 4.14 -15.30
C ARG A 147 -8.17 5.01 -14.05
N THR A 148 -9.20 5.87 -13.90
CA THR A 148 -9.38 6.68 -12.69
C THR A 148 -9.56 5.79 -11.46
N LEU A 149 -10.31 4.70 -11.57
CA LEU A 149 -10.50 3.75 -10.49
C LEU A 149 -9.19 3.04 -10.09
N GLU A 150 -8.34 2.71 -11.06
CA GLU A 150 -7.02 2.13 -10.82
C GLU A 150 -6.08 3.11 -10.11
N ASP A 151 -6.03 4.39 -10.55
CA ASP A 151 -5.23 5.44 -9.91
C ASP A 151 -5.72 5.72 -8.46
N LEU A 152 -7.03 5.70 -8.24
CA LEU A 152 -7.62 5.84 -6.91
C LEU A 152 -7.18 4.69 -6.00
N ASN A 153 -7.30 3.44 -6.44
CA ASN A 153 -6.89 2.27 -5.67
C ASN A 153 -5.38 2.32 -5.32
N GLU A 154 -4.55 2.73 -6.28
CA GLU A 154 -3.11 2.90 -6.05
C GLU A 154 -2.84 4.04 -5.06
N THR A 155 -3.60 5.12 -5.11
CA THR A 155 -3.50 6.26 -4.19
C THR A 155 -3.86 5.85 -2.77
N VAL A 156 -4.95 5.08 -2.58
CA VAL A 156 -5.34 4.50 -1.28
C VAL A 156 -4.23 3.61 -0.72
N ARG A 157 -3.71 2.70 -1.55
CA ARG A 157 -2.64 1.79 -1.13
C ARG A 157 -1.37 2.53 -0.71
N ARG A 158 -0.93 3.52 -1.50
CA ARG A 158 0.26 4.34 -1.18
C ARG A 158 0.06 5.12 0.12
N ARG A 159 -1.12 5.69 0.33
CA ARG A 159 -1.47 6.39 1.57
C ARG A 159 -1.38 5.45 2.78
N ASP A 160 -1.92 4.24 2.71
CA ASP A 160 -1.91 3.30 3.82
C ASP A 160 -0.50 2.87 4.21
N ILE A 161 0.36 2.60 3.22
CA ILE A 161 1.78 2.31 3.43
C ILE A 161 2.48 3.51 4.09
N PHE A 162 2.22 4.72 3.59
CA PHE A 162 2.77 5.96 4.15
C PHE A 162 2.37 6.13 5.62
N LEU A 163 1.07 6.04 5.93
CA LEU A 163 0.57 6.17 7.30
C LEU A 163 1.18 5.15 8.25
N ALA A 164 1.31 3.89 7.82
CA ALA A 164 1.92 2.84 8.62
C ALA A 164 3.40 3.10 8.91
N ALA A 165 4.15 3.65 7.94
CA ALA A 165 5.56 3.99 8.09
C ALA A 165 5.74 5.22 9.01
N GLU A 166 4.98 6.28 8.75
CA GLU A 166 5.16 7.54 9.45
C GLU A 166 4.64 7.52 10.89
N ARG A 167 3.62 6.71 11.20
CA ARG A 167 3.21 6.46 12.61
C ARG A 167 4.34 5.85 13.44
N ARG A 168 5.07 4.88 12.87
CA ARG A 168 6.26 4.31 13.54
C ARG A 168 7.36 5.35 13.71
N ARG A 169 7.59 6.18 12.70
CA ARG A 169 8.56 7.28 12.77
C ARG A 169 8.20 8.30 13.83
N LEU A 170 6.92 8.68 13.96
CA LEU A 170 6.46 9.57 15.03
C LEU A 170 6.71 9.00 16.42
N THR A 171 6.51 7.70 16.62
CA THR A 171 6.81 7.04 17.89
C THR A 171 8.31 7.15 18.25
N GLN A 172 9.19 6.92 17.27
CA GLN A 172 10.63 7.09 17.45
C GLN A 172 11.00 8.55 17.74
N LEU A 173 10.34 9.48 17.06
CA LEU A 173 10.56 10.91 17.24
C LEU A 173 10.13 11.38 18.65
N ALA A 174 9.02 10.88 19.18
CA ALA A 174 8.57 11.15 20.55
C ALA A 174 9.62 10.72 21.57
N ASN A 175 10.21 9.53 21.41
CA ASN A 175 11.28 9.04 22.26
C ASN A 175 12.54 9.94 22.16
N ALA A 176 12.91 10.35 20.96
CA ALA A 176 14.04 11.25 20.74
C ALA A 176 13.83 12.63 21.39
N ILE A 177 12.62 13.18 21.33
CA ILE A 177 12.26 14.45 21.98
C ILE A 177 12.33 14.31 23.51
N SER A 178 11.90 13.18 24.08
CA SER A 178 11.95 12.95 25.52
C SER A 178 13.36 12.89 26.07
N VAL A 179 14.33 12.42 25.28
CA VAL A 179 15.76 12.37 25.62
C VAL A 179 16.48 13.67 25.27
N GLY A 180 16.00 14.41 24.28
CA GLY A 180 16.59 15.65 23.79
C GLY A 180 17.63 15.48 22.69
N GLU A 181 17.79 14.26 22.17
CA GLU A 181 18.72 13.94 21.09
C GLU A 181 18.22 12.77 20.22
N SER A 182 18.66 12.73 18.97
CA SER A 182 18.34 11.64 18.05
C SER A 182 19.15 10.40 18.40
N PHE A 183 18.50 9.24 18.50
CA PHE A 183 19.20 7.96 18.62
C PHE A 183 19.99 7.67 17.34
N GLY A 184 21.31 7.80 17.45
CA GLY A 184 22.29 7.62 16.37
C GLY A 184 23.12 8.88 16.18
N LEU A 185 24.41 8.79 16.30
CA LEU A 185 25.48 9.76 16.06
C LEU A 185 25.02 11.22 15.94
N GLY A 186 24.64 11.85 17.04
CA GLY A 186 24.53 13.29 17.13
C GLY A 186 25.94 13.91 16.87
N LEU A 187 25.98 15.11 16.27
CA LEU A 187 27.25 15.83 16.05
C LEU A 187 28.07 15.96 17.33
N GLY A 188 27.43 15.89 18.51
CA GLY A 188 28.09 15.89 19.81
C GLY A 188 28.89 14.62 20.13
N THR A 189 28.59 13.49 19.53
CA THR A 189 29.31 12.23 19.71
C THR A 189 30.48 12.05 18.74
N LEU A 190 30.57 12.88 17.69
CA LEU A 190 31.74 12.90 16.79
C LEU A 190 33.04 13.32 17.47
N GLY A 191 32.96 13.97 18.64
CA GLY A 191 34.13 14.35 19.46
C GLY A 191 34.65 13.25 20.37
N SER A 192 33.92 12.14 20.51
CA SER A 192 34.28 11.00 21.37
C SER A 192 34.43 9.68 20.62
N LEU A 193 34.80 9.72 19.33
CA LEU A 193 35.25 8.51 18.64
C LEU A 193 36.55 8.06 19.31
N PRO A 194 36.63 6.85 19.89
CA PRO A 194 37.91 6.32 20.35
C PRO A 194 38.81 6.23 19.12
N ALA A 195 40.07 6.70 19.29
CA ALA A 195 41.09 6.56 18.27
C ALA A 195 41.08 5.11 17.75
N ILE A 196 41.06 4.97 16.46
CA ILE A 196 41.14 3.66 15.78
C ILE A 196 42.57 3.16 16.12
N ASN A 197 42.65 2.28 17.12
CA ASN A 197 43.80 1.44 17.26
C ASN A 197 43.66 0.34 16.22
N ASP A 198 44.54 0.38 15.22
CA ASP A 198 44.78 -0.71 14.30
C ASP A 198 45.28 -1.92 15.12
N ASN A 199 44.35 -2.70 15.61
CA ASN A 199 44.63 -4.05 16.07
C ASN A 199 43.53 -4.95 15.50
N GLU A 200 43.91 -5.67 14.46
CA GLU A 200 43.15 -6.75 13.89
C GLU A 200 42.65 -7.69 14.98
N ASN A 201 41.36 -7.67 15.28
CA ASN A 201 40.67 -8.91 15.58
C ASN A 201 39.16 -8.71 15.45
N SER A 202 38.61 -9.44 14.52
CA SER A 202 37.21 -9.73 14.27
C SER A 202 36.27 -9.54 15.46
N SER A 203 35.39 -8.55 15.36
CA SER A 203 34.10 -8.58 16.05
C SER A 203 33.04 -7.96 15.15
N GLN A 204 32.31 -8.83 14.50
CA GLN A 204 31.08 -8.53 13.77
C GLN A 204 30.19 -7.62 14.61
N GLY A 205 29.85 -6.43 14.04
CA GLY A 205 28.86 -5.55 14.62
C GLY A 205 27.50 -6.25 14.70
N LYS A 206 27.18 -6.72 15.89
CA LYS A 206 25.81 -7.14 16.25
C LYS A 206 24.93 -5.89 16.25
N ARG A 207 24.11 -5.72 15.21
CA ARG A 207 22.86 -5.01 15.36
C ARG A 207 21.97 -5.89 16.24
N SER A 208 21.93 -5.55 17.50
CA SER A 208 21.01 -6.18 18.47
C SER A 208 19.64 -5.56 18.32
N ASP A 209 18.83 -6.07 17.41
CA ASP A 209 17.42 -6.15 17.71
C ASP A 209 17.30 -7.33 18.68
N ASN A 210 17.16 -7.03 19.98
CA ASN A 210 16.86 -8.01 21.02
C ASN A 210 15.43 -8.53 20.81
N ILE A 211 15.26 -9.35 19.78
CA ILE A 211 14.17 -10.32 19.74
C ILE A 211 14.75 -11.52 20.52
N ASN A 212 14.15 -11.81 21.67
CA ASN A 212 14.40 -13.06 22.41
C ASN A 212 13.85 -14.20 21.54
N VAL A 213 14.56 -14.55 20.48
CA VAL A 213 14.24 -15.70 19.64
C VAL A 213 14.99 -16.87 20.23
N SER A 214 14.29 -17.94 20.53
CA SER A 214 14.91 -19.22 20.89
C SER A 214 16.04 -19.53 19.91
N PRO A 215 17.21 -20.01 20.37
CA PRO A 215 18.41 -20.12 19.54
C PRO A 215 18.26 -21.04 18.33
N ASN A 216 17.23 -21.90 18.31
CA ASN A 216 16.96 -22.84 17.20
C ASN A 216 15.58 -22.56 16.57
N PRO A 217 15.47 -22.49 15.24
CA PRO A 217 14.19 -22.41 14.55
C PRO A 217 13.38 -23.70 14.77
N ILE A 218 12.06 -23.56 14.96
CA ILE A 218 11.12 -24.69 15.06
C ILE A 218 11.00 -25.40 13.72
N ALA A 219 11.01 -24.63 12.64
CA ALA A 219 10.92 -25.13 11.27
C ALA A 219 11.61 -24.18 10.29
N ILE A 220 12.12 -24.74 9.19
CA ILE A 220 12.74 -24.02 8.08
C ILE A 220 11.95 -24.34 6.81
N PHE A 221 11.49 -23.33 6.09
CA PHE A 221 10.69 -23.46 4.88
C PHE A 221 11.45 -22.93 3.67
N ARG A 222 11.53 -23.76 2.62
CA ARG A 222 12.03 -23.39 1.28
C ARG A 222 10.89 -23.59 0.29
N ILE A 223 10.11 -22.57 0.06
CA ILE A 223 8.80 -22.65 -0.64
C ILE A 223 8.97 -23.12 -2.09
N ASN A 224 10.07 -22.78 -2.73
CA ASN A 224 10.34 -23.20 -4.12
C ASN A 224 10.70 -24.69 -4.27
N GLU A 225 11.04 -25.38 -3.18
CA GLU A 225 11.45 -26.79 -3.18
C GLU A 225 10.39 -27.71 -2.53
N GLN A 226 9.42 -27.16 -1.81
CA GLN A 226 8.46 -27.94 -1.02
C GLN A 226 7.01 -27.72 -1.49
N ASN A 227 6.43 -28.73 -2.13
CA ASN A 227 5.02 -28.70 -2.56
C ASN A 227 4.00 -28.77 -1.39
N ASN A 228 4.45 -29.12 -0.16
CA ASN A 228 3.59 -29.34 1.02
C ASN A 228 3.98 -28.49 2.22
N TYR A 229 4.45 -27.25 2.01
CA TYR A 229 4.88 -26.39 3.10
C TYR A 229 3.75 -26.07 4.10
N GLU A 230 2.49 -26.05 3.67
CA GLU A 230 1.32 -25.78 4.52
C GLU A 230 1.08 -26.85 5.57
N GLN A 231 1.23 -28.12 5.21
CA GLN A 231 1.10 -29.23 6.16
C GLN A 231 2.24 -29.22 7.19
N ASN A 232 3.46 -28.93 6.76
CA ASN A 232 4.61 -28.82 7.64
C ASN A 232 4.48 -27.62 8.58
N LEU A 233 3.96 -26.49 8.07
CA LEU A 233 3.67 -25.29 8.85
C LEU A 233 2.60 -25.57 9.92
N PHE A 234 1.49 -26.18 9.52
CA PHE A 234 0.43 -26.58 10.46
C PHE A 234 0.95 -27.53 11.55
N GLY A 235 1.71 -28.54 11.18
CA GLY A 235 2.29 -29.50 12.13
C GLY A 235 3.25 -28.84 13.13
N ALA A 236 4.12 -27.94 12.68
CA ALA A 236 5.06 -27.22 13.54
C ALA A 236 4.34 -26.30 14.54
N ILE A 237 3.30 -25.61 14.08
CA ILE A 237 2.52 -24.69 14.91
C ILE A 237 1.65 -25.45 15.91
N SER A 238 0.93 -26.48 15.46
CA SER A 238 0.10 -27.31 16.36
C SER A 238 0.92 -27.93 17.47
N ALA A 239 2.08 -28.52 17.14
CA ALA A 239 2.98 -29.09 18.13
C ALA A 239 3.54 -28.06 19.13
N THR A 240 3.66 -26.81 18.71
CA THR A 240 4.12 -25.72 19.59
C THR A 240 2.98 -25.19 20.45
N LEU A 241 1.79 -25.00 19.91
CA LEU A 241 0.61 -24.54 20.64
C LEU A 241 0.11 -25.56 21.67
N ASP A 242 0.28 -26.85 21.40
CA ASP A 242 -0.03 -27.92 22.35
C ASP A 242 0.85 -27.83 23.61
N LYS A 243 2.09 -27.38 23.46
CA LYS A 243 3.05 -27.20 24.57
C LYS A 243 2.91 -25.83 25.24
N ALA A 244 2.66 -24.80 24.44
CA ALA A 244 2.58 -23.40 24.88
C ALA A 244 1.47 -22.66 24.14
N PRO A 245 0.21 -22.66 24.63
CA PRO A 245 -0.95 -22.10 23.92
C PRO A 245 -0.90 -20.58 23.68
N LYS A 246 -0.01 -19.87 24.39
CA LYS A 246 0.16 -18.42 24.28
C LYS A 246 1.37 -17.98 23.46
N SER A 247 2.10 -18.90 22.84
CA SER A 247 3.30 -18.60 22.05
C SER A 247 3.02 -17.58 20.96
N ARG A 248 4.00 -16.73 20.74
CA ARG A 248 4.10 -15.85 19.56
C ARG A 248 5.03 -16.52 18.56
N PHE A 249 4.80 -16.25 17.29
CA PHE A 249 5.58 -16.82 16.21
C PHE A 249 6.32 -15.72 15.46
N THR A 250 7.61 -15.92 15.24
CA THR A 250 8.46 -15.00 14.48
C THR A 250 8.93 -15.69 13.20
N LEU A 251 8.55 -15.14 12.06
CA LEU A 251 9.02 -15.55 10.74
C LEU A 251 10.23 -14.72 10.34
N VAL A 252 11.36 -15.36 10.11
CA VAL A 252 12.58 -14.69 9.69
C VAL A 252 12.87 -15.05 8.23
N ALA A 253 12.76 -14.05 7.34
CA ALA A 253 13.19 -14.19 5.95
C ALA A 253 14.71 -14.21 5.89
N VAL A 254 15.30 -15.31 5.43
CA VAL A 254 16.75 -15.42 5.27
C VAL A 254 17.10 -15.40 3.79
N SER A 255 17.95 -14.45 3.40
CA SER A 255 18.48 -14.32 2.04
C SER A 255 19.99 -14.38 2.01
N SER A 256 20.56 -14.86 0.91
CA SER A 256 22.02 -14.88 0.73
C SER A 256 22.55 -13.46 0.50
N SER A 257 23.62 -13.11 1.18
CA SER A 257 24.39 -11.90 0.93
C SER A 257 25.49 -12.07 -0.12
N ALA A 258 25.61 -13.27 -0.73
CA ALA A 258 26.56 -13.55 -1.80
C ALA A 258 26.05 -13.04 -3.15
N GLY A 259 26.94 -12.60 -4.04
CA GLY A 259 26.61 -12.13 -5.40
C GLY A 259 26.58 -10.61 -5.53
N ASN A 260 26.18 -10.12 -6.71
CA ASN A 260 26.10 -8.69 -6.99
C ASN A 260 24.88 -8.02 -6.31
N PRO A 261 24.84 -6.69 -6.15
CA PRO A 261 23.75 -5.99 -5.46
C PRO A 261 22.36 -6.24 -6.07
N SER A 262 22.27 -6.47 -7.39
CA SER A 262 21.00 -6.75 -8.08
C SER A 262 20.47 -8.13 -7.69
N GLU A 263 21.33 -9.14 -7.68
CA GLU A 263 20.97 -10.51 -7.25
C GLU A 263 20.59 -10.59 -5.77
N GLN A 264 21.28 -9.81 -4.93
CA GLN A 264 20.94 -9.71 -3.51
C GLN A 264 19.54 -9.08 -3.30
N ALA A 265 19.22 -8.03 -4.07
CA ALA A 265 17.92 -7.38 -4.02
C ALA A 265 16.78 -8.32 -4.48
N GLU A 266 17.02 -9.09 -5.55
CA GLU A 266 16.07 -10.08 -6.06
C GLU A 266 15.82 -11.21 -5.06
N ARG A 267 16.87 -11.76 -4.47
CA ARG A 267 16.74 -12.80 -3.42
C ARG A 267 16.03 -12.28 -2.17
N ALA A 268 16.30 -11.04 -1.77
CA ALA A 268 15.59 -10.42 -0.65
C ALA A 268 14.10 -10.19 -0.96
N ALA A 269 13.76 -9.84 -2.21
CA ALA A 269 12.36 -9.72 -2.65
C ALA A 269 11.65 -11.09 -2.65
N ASN A 270 12.30 -12.12 -3.15
CA ASN A 270 11.77 -13.49 -3.15
C ASN A 270 11.55 -14.00 -1.71
N ALA A 271 12.49 -13.78 -0.81
CA ALA A 271 12.34 -14.15 0.60
C ALA A 271 11.14 -13.45 1.27
N ARG A 272 10.89 -12.17 0.95
CA ARG A 272 9.72 -11.43 1.45
C ARG A 272 8.41 -11.98 0.89
N ASN A 273 8.38 -12.34 -0.39
CA ASN A 273 7.21 -12.97 -1.01
C ASN A 273 6.88 -14.30 -0.35
N ASP A 274 7.90 -15.10 -0.03
CA ASP A 274 7.73 -16.39 0.63
C ASP A 274 7.21 -16.23 2.07
N VAL A 275 7.69 -15.23 2.81
CA VAL A 275 7.10 -14.87 4.12
C VAL A 275 5.65 -14.46 3.98
N SER A 276 5.30 -13.67 2.96
CA SER A 276 3.90 -13.24 2.73
C SER A 276 2.96 -14.41 2.48
N LYS A 277 3.41 -15.44 1.75
CA LYS A 277 2.65 -16.68 1.54
C LYS A 277 2.43 -17.42 2.86
N LEU A 278 3.49 -17.57 3.67
CA LEU A 278 3.39 -18.21 4.98
C LEU A 278 2.47 -17.47 5.93
N ILE A 279 2.50 -16.14 5.96
CA ILE A 279 1.57 -15.32 6.76
C ILE A 279 0.13 -15.55 6.32
N SER A 280 -0.13 -15.54 5.01
CA SER A 280 -1.46 -15.80 4.47
C SER A 280 -1.98 -17.17 4.86
N SER A 281 -1.13 -18.20 4.81
CA SER A 281 -1.47 -19.56 5.28
C SER A 281 -1.73 -19.61 6.79
N LEU A 282 -0.94 -18.89 7.61
CA LEU A 282 -1.15 -18.78 9.06
C LEU A 282 -2.49 -18.15 9.41
N ILE A 283 -2.82 -17.05 8.75
CA ILE A 283 -4.10 -16.34 8.96
C ILE A 283 -5.27 -17.23 8.50
N SER A 284 -5.15 -17.94 7.39
CA SER A 284 -6.18 -18.88 6.91
C SER A 284 -6.40 -20.06 7.86
N MET A 285 -5.36 -20.47 8.59
CA MET A 285 -5.44 -21.48 9.66
C MET A 285 -6.00 -20.93 10.98
N GLY A 286 -6.40 -19.64 11.04
CA GLY A 286 -7.00 -19.02 12.21
C GLY A 286 -6.02 -18.41 13.21
N MET A 287 -4.74 -18.24 12.85
CA MET A 287 -3.75 -17.58 13.71
C MET A 287 -4.02 -16.06 13.76
N PRO A 288 -4.18 -15.45 14.94
CA PRO A 288 -4.33 -14.01 15.08
C PRO A 288 -3.06 -13.27 14.62
N ALA A 289 -3.22 -12.20 13.84
CA ALA A 289 -2.11 -11.45 13.27
C ALA A 289 -1.20 -10.78 14.32
N ASP A 290 -1.72 -10.50 15.52
CA ASP A 290 -0.98 -9.93 16.65
C ASP A 290 0.02 -10.92 17.29
N ARG A 291 -0.09 -12.20 16.96
CA ARG A 291 0.84 -13.26 17.39
C ARG A 291 1.92 -13.56 16.36
N ILE A 292 1.90 -12.90 15.20
CA ILE A 292 2.85 -13.13 14.11
C ILE A 292 3.78 -11.92 14.02
N SER A 293 5.08 -12.14 14.16
CA SER A 293 6.13 -11.15 13.94
C SER A 293 6.94 -11.53 12.72
N VAL A 294 7.46 -10.53 12.00
CA VAL A 294 8.28 -10.75 10.80
C VAL A 294 9.60 -10.03 10.95
N SER A 295 10.67 -10.71 10.59
CA SER A 295 12.02 -10.15 10.54
C SER A 295 12.73 -10.59 9.26
N SER A 296 13.86 -9.98 8.94
CA SER A 296 14.69 -10.35 7.79
C SER A 296 16.15 -10.38 8.18
N LEU A 297 16.89 -11.37 7.66
CA LEU A 297 18.30 -11.57 7.91
C LEU A 297 19.02 -11.89 6.60
N SER A 298 20.14 -11.23 6.35
CA SER A 298 21.04 -11.57 5.23
C SER A 298 22.27 -12.29 5.76
N VAL A 299 22.55 -13.49 5.24
CA VAL A 299 23.62 -14.37 5.70
C VAL A 299 24.48 -14.83 4.52
N ALA A 300 25.81 -14.87 4.71
CA ALA A 300 26.72 -15.24 3.63
C ALA A 300 26.68 -16.73 3.24
N ASN A 301 26.24 -17.61 4.14
CA ASN A 301 26.34 -19.06 4.00
C ASN A 301 25.03 -19.76 3.62
N VAL A 302 24.06 -19.05 3.04
CA VAL A 302 22.79 -19.63 2.59
C VAL A 302 22.75 -19.57 1.06
N GLU A 303 22.67 -20.74 0.42
CA GLU A 303 22.62 -20.82 -1.06
C GLU A 303 21.27 -20.40 -1.62
N ASN A 304 20.16 -20.76 -0.94
CA ASN A 304 18.79 -20.48 -1.36
C ASN A 304 18.04 -19.62 -0.31
N THR A 305 17.04 -18.91 -0.73
CA THR A 305 16.14 -18.18 0.19
C THR A 305 15.36 -19.17 1.05
N GLU A 306 15.29 -18.91 2.35
CA GLU A 306 14.55 -19.74 3.29
C GLU A 306 13.83 -18.86 4.31
N VAL A 307 12.71 -19.35 4.85
CA VAL A 307 12.00 -18.71 5.95
C VAL A 307 12.13 -19.59 7.18
N ARG A 308 12.65 -19.01 8.26
CA ARG A 308 12.80 -19.69 9.56
C ARG A 308 11.68 -19.28 10.49
N LEU A 309 11.01 -20.27 11.08
CA LEU A 309 9.96 -20.08 12.06
C LEU A 309 10.52 -20.27 13.47
N TYR A 310 10.26 -19.30 14.33
CA TYR A 310 10.60 -19.33 15.75
C TYR A 310 9.34 -19.17 16.59
N ALA A 311 9.33 -19.67 17.82
CA ALA A 311 8.30 -19.41 18.82
C ALA A 311 8.94 -18.90 20.11
N ASP A 312 8.23 -17.96 20.73
CA ASP A 312 8.55 -17.36 22.04
C ASP A 312 7.47 -17.70 23.05
#